data_7f1e227b48f77cc38ec53d390385ec60
#
_entry.id   7f1e227b48f77cc38ec53d390385ec60
#
_cell.length_a   1.000
_cell.length_b   1.000
_cell.length_c   1.000
_cell.angle_alpha   90.00
_cell.angle_beta   90.00
_cell.angle_gamma   90.00
#
_symmetry.space_group_name_H-M   'P 1'
#
loop_
_entity.id
_entity.type
_entity.pdbx_description
1 polymer ?
#
loop_
_entity_poly.entity_id
_entity_poly.type
_entity_poly.pdbx_seq_one_letter_code
_entity_poly.pdbx_strand_id
1 'polypeptide(L)'
;MASLATKRIAAADSSHAPSVEHLPSVDKRTSFDRVTLTFHWATVVLVLALFTTAIWALLSHEDVLRVLLLRIHRSLGVTVWTATVLRLLWRKTNAKLPPFPDDMTQLHRTLVQVSEYCLYALLVLQPTIGFGAMLTRGRSFTLFWGHVPPLIPHYSTVEAILFSLHRAGAWALGLLITAHAANALVRHFVIRDNTLARMAPVLRTERNIAELALERGD
;
A
#
# COMPACT_ATOMS: atom_id res chain seq x y z
N MET A 1 22.58 84.10 -34.44
CA MET A 1 22.18 82.90 -35.18
C MET A 1 22.26 81.73 -34.18
N ALA A 2 21.12 81.36 -33.64
CA ALA A 2 21.03 80.33 -32.57
C ALA A 2 20.63 78.98 -33.19
N SER A 3 21.43 77.96 -33.00
CA SER A 3 21.10 76.60 -33.41
C SER A 3 20.50 75.87 -32.25
N LEU A 4 19.26 75.44 -32.35
CA LEU A 4 18.51 74.65 -31.44
C LEU A 4 18.92 73.17 -31.54
N ALA A 5 19.62 72.66 -30.51
CA ALA A 5 19.93 71.24 -30.37
C ALA A 5 18.75 70.54 -29.73
N THR A 6 17.98 69.82 -30.50
CA THR A 6 16.86 68.95 -30.02
C THR A 6 17.41 67.70 -29.35
N LYS A 7 17.29 67.60 -28.02
CA LYS A 7 17.64 66.46 -27.22
C LYS A 7 16.59 65.35 -27.38
N ARG A 8 16.89 64.31 -28.15
CA ARG A 8 16.05 63.11 -28.20
C ARG A 8 16.18 62.34 -26.87
N ILE A 9 15.07 62.26 -26.14
CA ILE A 9 14.93 61.38 -25.00
C ILE A 9 14.72 59.96 -25.55
N ALA A 10 15.71 59.11 -25.32
CA ALA A 10 15.62 57.69 -25.65
C ALA A 10 14.54 57.05 -24.77
N ALA A 11 13.52 56.48 -25.37
CA ALA A 11 12.54 55.65 -24.72
C ALA A 11 13.25 54.41 -24.12
N ALA A 12 13.16 54.25 -22.82
CA ALA A 12 13.63 53.06 -22.16
C ALA A 12 12.79 51.87 -22.61
N ASP A 13 13.47 50.89 -23.20
CA ASP A 13 12.92 49.59 -23.60
C ASP A 13 12.45 48.82 -22.37
N SER A 14 11.14 48.74 -22.20
CA SER A 14 10.47 48.02 -21.09
C SER A 14 10.25 46.54 -21.39
N SER A 15 11.13 45.89 -22.17
CA SER A 15 10.96 44.51 -22.63
C SER A 15 11.69 43.44 -21.76
N HIS A 16 12.14 43.78 -20.54
CA HIS A 16 12.64 42.78 -19.60
C HIS A 16 11.67 42.63 -18.42
N ALA A 17 10.44 42.16 -18.71
CA ALA A 17 9.68 41.44 -17.68
C ALA A 17 10.40 40.10 -17.44
N PRO A 18 10.77 39.78 -16.20
CA PRO A 18 11.35 38.44 -15.92
C PRO A 18 10.32 37.40 -16.36
N SER A 19 10.71 36.56 -17.31
CA SER A 19 9.95 35.39 -17.70
C SER A 19 9.62 34.63 -16.41
N VAL A 20 8.30 34.49 -16.14
CA VAL A 20 7.83 33.60 -15.05
C VAL A 20 8.41 32.24 -15.35
N GLU A 21 9.48 31.91 -14.64
CA GLU A 21 10.17 30.65 -14.74
C GLU A 21 9.12 29.59 -14.47
N HIS A 22 8.78 28.84 -15.48
CA HIS A 22 7.76 27.81 -15.47
C HIS A 22 8.21 26.79 -14.40
N LEU A 23 7.64 26.89 -13.18
CA LEU A 23 7.86 25.91 -12.14
C LEU A 23 7.67 24.53 -12.79
N PRO A 24 8.66 23.64 -12.71
CA PRO A 24 8.59 22.36 -13.39
C PRO A 24 7.32 21.67 -12.95
N SER A 25 6.41 21.47 -13.89
CA SER A 25 5.15 20.75 -13.65
C SER A 25 5.54 19.42 -13.02
N VAL A 26 5.12 19.21 -11.77
CA VAL A 26 5.37 17.95 -11.05
C VAL A 26 4.99 16.81 -11.98
N ASP A 27 5.99 16.09 -12.46
CA ASP A 27 5.79 15.03 -13.43
C ASP A 27 4.81 14.00 -12.84
N LYS A 28 3.57 14.00 -13.33
CA LYS A 28 2.50 13.08 -12.93
C LYS A 28 2.90 11.62 -13.11
N ARG A 29 4.01 11.34 -13.81
CA ARG A 29 4.56 10.01 -14.02
C ARG A 29 5.28 9.43 -12.80
N THR A 30 5.54 10.24 -11.77
CA THR A 30 6.32 9.81 -10.60
C THR A 30 5.49 9.38 -9.39
N SER A 31 4.15 9.47 -9.45
CA SER A 31 3.26 9.11 -8.34
C SER A 31 2.23 8.05 -8.74
N PHE A 32 1.85 7.21 -7.76
CA PHE A 32 0.73 6.28 -7.92
C PHE A 32 -0.59 7.04 -7.95
N ASP A 33 -1.59 6.49 -8.66
CA ASP A 33 -2.95 7.02 -8.66
C ASP A 33 -3.61 6.85 -7.28
N ARG A 34 -4.60 7.72 -6.98
CA ARG A 34 -5.27 7.76 -5.67
C ARG A 34 -5.97 6.44 -5.34
N VAL A 35 -6.53 5.75 -6.34
CA VAL A 35 -7.23 4.48 -6.12
C VAL A 35 -6.26 3.39 -5.71
N THR A 36 -5.11 3.30 -6.39
CA THR A 36 -4.01 2.39 -6.01
C THR A 36 -3.53 2.64 -4.57
N LEU A 37 -3.36 3.92 -4.18
CA LEU A 37 -2.99 4.30 -2.81
C LEU A 37 -4.06 3.91 -1.79
N THR A 38 -5.33 4.15 -2.10
CA THR A 38 -6.45 3.79 -1.22
C THR A 38 -6.51 2.28 -1.00
N PHE A 39 -6.42 1.48 -2.06
CA PHE A 39 -6.37 0.02 -1.94
C PHE A 39 -5.16 -0.45 -1.14
N HIS A 40 -3.99 0.18 -1.32
CA HIS A 40 -2.79 -0.18 -0.57
C HIS A 40 -3.00 0.02 0.93
N TRP A 41 -3.38 1.22 1.35
CA TRP A 41 -3.56 1.55 2.76
C TRP A 41 -4.74 0.81 3.40
N ALA A 42 -5.85 0.63 2.68
CA ALA A 42 -6.95 -0.20 3.13
C ALA A 42 -6.50 -1.65 3.38
N THR A 43 -5.68 -2.22 2.47
CA THR A 43 -5.11 -3.56 2.65
C THR A 43 -4.19 -3.62 3.88
N VAL A 44 -3.34 -2.60 4.10
CA VAL A 44 -2.47 -2.52 5.29
C VAL A 44 -3.30 -2.57 6.58
N VAL A 45 -4.33 -1.73 6.69
CA VAL A 45 -5.21 -1.69 7.87
C VAL A 45 -5.93 -3.02 8.09
N LEU A 46 -6.49 -3.61 7.02
CA LEU A 46 -7.19 -4.90 7.10
C LEU A 46 -6.26 -6.04 7.54
N VAL A 47 -5.03 -6.08 7.02
CA VAL A 47 -4.04 -7.11 7.36
C VAL A 47 -3.56 -6.95 8.81
N LEU A 48 -3.30 -5.72 9.26
CA LEU A 48 -2.97 -5.47 10.68
C LEU A 48 -4.12 -5.92 11.59
N ALA A 49 -5.37 -5.61 11.26
CA ALA A 49 -6.54 -6.04 12.02
C ALA A 49 -6.68 -7.58 12.01
N LEU A 50 -6.37 -8.25 10.90
CA LEU A 50 -6.36 -9.73 10.81
C LEU A 50 -5.33 -10.35 11.75
N PHE A 51 -4.09 -9.86 11.74
CA PHE A 51 -3.06 -10.36 12.67
C PHE A 51 -3.42 -10.07 14.11
N THR A 52 -3.88 -8.86 14.42
CA THR A 52 -4.28 -8.47 15.77
C THR A 52 -5.40 -9.36 16.30
N THR A 53 -6.47 -9.60 15.52
CA THR A 53 -7.58 -10.44 15.94
C THR A 53 -7.18 -11.91 16.10
N ALA A 54 -6.28 -12.42 15.25
CA ALA A 54 -5.75 -13.77 15.35
C ALA A 54 -4.89 -13.96 16.61
N ILE A 55 -3.93 -13.06 16.83
CA ILE A 55 -3.01 -13.12 17.98
C ILE A 55 -3.82 -12.97 19.27
N TRP A 56 -4.71 -12.03 19.34
CA TRP A 56 -5.53 -11.82 20.53
C TRP A 56 -6.45 -13.00 20.82
N ALA A 57 -7.05 -13.62 19.79
CA ALA A 57 -7.83 -14.85 19.95
C ALA A 57 -6.98 -16.03 20.48
N LEU A 58 -5.69 -16.13 20.08
CA LEU A 58 -4.78 -17.15 20.61
C LEU A 58 -4.40 -16.90 22.07
N LEU A 59 -4.27 -15.64 22.48
CA LEU A 59 -3.89 -15.26 23.85
C LEU A 59 -5.11 -15.18 24.80
N SER A 60 -6.33 -15.14 24.27
CA SER A 60 -7.54 -15.00 25.09
C SER A 60 -7.87 -16.30 25.82
N HIS A 61 -8.07 -16.20 27.13
CA HIS A 61 -8.58 -17.26 28.00
C HIS A 61 -10.11 -17.26 28.08
N GLU A 62 -10.76 -16.17 27.67
CA GLU A 62 -12.20 -16.00 27.66
C GLU A 62 -12.81 -16.55 26.38
N ASP A 63 -13.63 -17.60 26.49
CA ASP A 63 -14.22 -18.27 25.32
C ASP A 63 -15.10 -17.36 24.48
N VAL A 64 -15.90 -16.48 25.13
CA VAL A 64 -16.78 -15.52 24.44
C VAL A 64 -15.99 -14.55 23.60
N LEU A 65 -14.92 -13.98 24.16
CA LEU A 65 -14.04 -13.05 23.47
C LEU A 65 -13.32 -13.75 22.31
N ARG A 66 -12.80 -14.95 22.52
CA ARG A 66 -12.14 -15.75 21.49
C ARG A 66 -13.06 -16.03 20.30
N VAL A 67 -14.31 -16.41 20.56
CA VAL A 67 -15.31 -16.66 19.51
C VAL A 67 -15.61 -15.37 18.73
N LEU A 68 -15.75 -14.24 19.42
CA LEU A 68 -15.95 -12.93 18.79
C LEU A 68 -14.77 -12.54 17.91
N LEU A 69 -13.54 -12.64 18.41
CA LEU A 69 -12.32 -12.30 17.66
C LEU A 69 -12.16 -13.17 16.42
N LEU A 70 -12.44 -14.49 16.52
CA LEU A 70 -12.39 -15.39 15.36
C LEU A 70 -13.50 -15.11 14.35
N ARG A 71 -14.68 -14.64 14.79
CA ARG A 71 -15.73 -14.18 13.88
C ARG A 71 -15.28 -12.93 13.11
N ILE A 72 -14.71 -11.95 13.81
CA ILE A 72 -14.15 -10.74 13.19
C ILE A 72 -13.03 -11.11 12.22
N HIS A 73 -12.09 -11.97 12.64
CA HIS A 73 -10.99 -12.44 11.79
C HIS A 73 -11.49 -13.06 10.47
N ARG A 74 -12.50 -13.93 10.53
CA ARG A 74 -13.07 -14.56 9.32
C ARG A 74 -13.71 -13.52 8.39
N SER A 75 -14.44 -12.58 8.95
CA SER A 75 -15.11 -11.51 8.19
C SER A 75 -14.09 -10.59 7.52
N LEU A 76 -13.05 -10.19 8.25
CA LEU A 76 -11.92 -9.43 7.72
C LEU A 76 -11.16 -10.20 6.63
N GLY A 77 -11.04 -11.53 6.79
CA GLY A 77 -10.42 -12.40 5.79
C GLY A 77 -11.14 -12.36 4.44
N VAL A 78 -12.46 -12.42 4.43
CA VAL A 78 -13.26 -12.26 3.21
C VAL A 78 -13.11 -10.84 2.65
N THR A 79 -13.12 -9.83 3.51
CA THR A 79 -12.96 -8.43 3.09
C THR A 79 -11.60 -8.18 2.43
N VAL A 80 -10.49 -8.66 3.04
CA VAL A 80 -9.15 -8.49 2.46
C VAL A 80 -8.99 -9.27 1.15
N TRP A 81 -9.60 -10.45 1.05
CA TRP A 81 -9.62 -11.22 -0.18
C TRP A 81 -10.29 -10.44 -1.32
N THR A 82 -11.51 -9.93 -1.06
CA THR A 82 -12.26 -9.11 -2.02
C THR A 82 -11.49 -7.85 -2.41
N ALA A 83 -10.95 -7.12 -1.43
CA ALA A 83 -10.15 -5.93 -1.68
C ALA A 83 -8.90 -6.23 -2.53
N THR A 84 -8.23 -7.36 -2.27
CA THR A 84 -7.05 -7.78 -3.03
C THR A 84 -7.42 -8.13 -4.48
N VAL A 85 -8.52 -8.87 -4.70
CA VAL A 85 -8.99 -9.19 -6.06
C VAL A 85 -9.35 -7.91 -6.82
N LEU A 86 -10.10 -6.99 -6.20
CA LEU A 86 -10.43 -5.70 -6.80
C LEU A 86 -9.18 -4.86 -7.11
N ARG A 87 -8.19 -4.87 -6.21
CA ARG A 87 -6.91 -4.20 -6.43
C ARG A 87 -6.14 -4.79 -7.62
N LEU A 88 -6.11 -6.12 -7.76
CA LEU A 88 -5.47 -6.79 -8.90
C LEU A 88 -6.19 -6.48 -10.22
N LEU A 89 -7.52 -6.46 -10.21
CA LEU A 89 -8.31 -6.06 -11.37
C LEU A 89 -8.02 -4.60 -11.75
N TRP A 90 -8.04 -3.68 -10.77
CA TRP A 90 -7.69 -2.28 -10.99
C TRP A 90 -6.28 -2.12 -11.57
N ARG A 91 -5.30 -2.83 -10.97
CA ARG A 91 -3.91 -2.80 -11.44
C ARG A 91 -3.77 -3.24 -12.88
N LYS A 92 -4.53 -4.26 -13.30
CA LYS A 92 -4.48 -4.81 -14.65
C LYS A 92 -5.14 -3.89 -15.68
N THR A 93 -6.22 -3.20 -15.31
CA THR A 93 -7.08 -2.46 -16.26
C THR A 93 -6.80 -0.95 -16.29
N ASN A 94 -6.51 -0.34 -15.16
CA ASN A 94 -6.53 1.12 -15.03
C ASN A 94 -5.26 1.73 -14.38
N ALA A 95 -4.52 0.96 -13.58
CA ALA A 95 -3.41 1.53 -12.82
C ALA A 95 -2.24 1.91 -13.72
N LYS A 96 -1.75 3.15 -13.54
CA LYS A 96 -0.51 3.63 -14.13
C LYS A 96 0.60 3.49 -13.09
N LEU A 97 1.46 2.50 -13.29
CA LEU A 97 2.58 2.25 -12.38
C LEU A 97 3.73 3.20 -12.75
N PRO A 98 4.28 3.96 -11.78
CA PRO A 98 5.47 4.75 -12.01
C PRO A 98 6.67 3.84 -12.30
N PRO A 99 7.63 4.27 -13.13
CA PRO A 99 8.84 3.52 -13.39
C PRO A 99 9.67 3.35 -12.12
N PHE A 100 10.48 2.30 -12.08
CA PHE A 100 11.48 2.14 -11.02
C PHE A 100 12.49 3.28 -11.06
N PRO A 101 13.06 3.69 -9.91
CA PRO A 101 14.18 4.62 -9.87
C PRO A 101 15.36 4.13 -10.73
N ASP A 102 16.04 5.06 -11.44
CA ASP A 102 17.12 4.71 -12.37
C ASP A 102 18.36 4.16 -11.66
N ASP A 103 18.59 4.57 -10.41
CA ASP A 103 19.65 4.12 -9.52
C ASP A 103 19.48 2.70 -8.97
N MET A 104 18.30 2.08 -9.21
CA MET A 104 18.01 0.74 -8.70
C MET A 104 18.66 -0.34 -9.56
N THR A 105 19.50 -1.19 -8.94
CA THR A 105 20.12 -2.34 -9.61
C THR A 105 19.07 -3.35 -10.10
N GLN A 106 19.40 -4.09 -11.15
CA GLN A 106 18.50 -5.10 -11.73
C GLN A 106 18.09 -6.17 -10.71
N LEU A 107 19.05 -6.63 -9.88
CA LEU A 107 18.75 -7.59 -8.82
C LEU A 107 17.70 -7.04 -7.84
N HIS A 108 17.87 -5.80 -7.40
CA HIS A 108 16.93 -5.17 -6.48
C HIS A 108 15.54 -5.01 -7.10
N ARG A 109 15.44 -4.60 -8.37
CA ARG A 109 14.16 -4.53 -9.11
C ARG A 109 13.46 -5.88 -9.12
N THR A 110 14.19 -6.95 -9.43
CA THR A 110 13.66 -8.32 -9.45
C THR A 110 13.17 -8.74 -8.07
N LEU A 111 13.94 -8.50 -7.00
CA LEU A 111 13.54 -8.82 -5.63
C LEU A 111 12.25 -8.09 -5.22
N VAL A 112 12.12 -6.80 -5.55
CA VAL A 112 10.91 -6.02 -5.29
C VAL A 112 9.72 -6.60 -6.02
N GLN A 113 9.86 -6.93 -7.31
CA GLN A 113 8.79 -7.52 -8.12
C GLN A 113 8.36 -8.89 -7.58
N VAL A 114 9.32 -9.77 -7.29
CA VAL A 114 9.03 -11.10 -6.74
C VAL A 114 8.33 -10.99 -5.39
N SER A 115 8.81 -10.13 -4.49
CA SER A 115 8.17 -9.92 -3.18
C SER A 115 6.73 -9.40 -3.33
N GLU A 116 6.47 -8.52 -4.30
CA GLU A 116 5.13 -8.02 -4.60
C GLU A 116 4.20 -9.12 -5.09
N TYR A 117 4.66 -9.98 -6.02
CA TYR A 117 3.87 -11.12 -6.50
C TYR A 117 3.60 -12.13 -5.39
N CYS A 118 4.60 -12.42 -4.54
CA CYS A 118 4.43 -13.30 -3.38
C CYS A 118 3.42 -12.73 -2.37
N LEU A 119 3.44 -11.42 -2.11
CA LEU A 119 2.45 -10.75 -1.27
C LEU A 119 1.03 -10.91 -1.83
N TYR A 120 0.81 -10.63 -3.12
CA TYR A 120 -0.50 -10.83 -3.74
C TYR A 120 -0.95 -12.29 -3.69
N ALA A 121 -0.06 -13.23 -4.00
CA ALA A 121 -0.38 -14.66 -3.93
C ALA A 121 -0.81 -15.06 -2.52
N LEU A 122 -0.07 -14.66 -1.49
CA LEU A 122 -0.42 -14.95 -0.10
C LEU A 122 -1.70 -14.24 0.34
N LEU A 123 -1.94 -12.99 -0.06
CA LEU A 123 -3.17 -12.26 0.27
C LEU A 123 -4.43 -12.88 -0.34
N VAL A 124 -4.31 -13.63 -1.44
CA VAL A 124 -5.41 -14.40 -2.04
C VAL A 124 -5.49 -15.80 -1.43
N LEU A 125 -4.37 -16.51 -1.32
CA LEU A 125 -4.35 -17.90 -0.87
C LEU A 125 -4.69 -18.05 0.61
N GLN A 126 -4.19 -17.16 1.47
CA GLN A 126 -4.41 -17.26 2.91
C GLN A 126 -5.89 -17.23 3.33
N PRO A 127 -6.73 -16.27 2.91
CA PRO A 127 -8.14 -16.30 3.21
C PRO A 127 -8.85 -17.50 2.58
N THR A 128 -8.44 -17.92 1.37
CA THR A 128 -9.01 -19.10 0.67
C THR A 128 -8.76 -20.37 1.47
N ILE A 129 -7.51 -20.58 1.92
CA ILE A 129 -7.14 -21.75 2.75
C ILE A 129 -7.87 -21.70 4.10
N GLY A 130 -7.92 -20.54 4.75
CA GLY A 130 -8.62 -20.36 6.03
C GLY A 130 -10.12 -20.63 5.91
N PHE A 131 -10.75 -20.19 4.82
CA PHE A 131 -12.14 -20.45 4.54
C PHE A 131 -12.39 -21.93 4.24
N GLY A 132 -11.52 -22.57 3.46
CA GLY A 132 -11.53 -24.02 3.22
C GLY A 132 -11.44 -24.83 4.51
N ALA A 133 -10.54 -24.45 5.44
CA ALA A 133 -10.44 -25.09 6.74
C ALA A 133 -11.72 -24.96 7.57
N MET A 134 -12.41 -23.82 7.45
CA MET A 134 -13.72 -23.64 8.14
C MET A 134 -14.82 -24.51 7.54
N LEU A 135 -14.87 -24.63 6.22
CA LEU A 135 -15.87 -25.48 5.56
C LEU A 135 -15.67 -26.95 5.93
N THR A 136 -14.42 -27.45 5.88
CA THR A 136 -14.08 -28.87 6.17
C THR A 136 -14.31 -29.27 7.62
N ARG A 137 -14.52 -28.31 8.53
CA ARG A 137 -14.91 -28.55 9.92
C ARG A 137 -16.31 -29.15 10.06
N GLY A 138 -17.19 -29.01 9.05
CA GLY A 138 -18.53 -29.58 9.08
C GLY A 138 -19.45 -28.98 10.14
N ARG A 139 -19.17 -27.77 10.63
CA ARG A 139 -19.95 -27.06 11.66
C ARG A 139 -20.38 -25.70 11.14
N SER A 140 -21.51 -25.20 11.68
CA SER A 140 -21.94 -23.85 11.40
C SER A 140 -20.96 -22.81 11.94
N PHE A 141 -20.84 -21.70 11.26
CA PHE A 141 -20.04 -20.54 11.71
C PHE A 141 -20.72 -19.23 11.35
N THR A 142 -20.30 -18.14 12.00
CA THR A 142 -20.80 -16.81 11.71
C THR A 142 -19.80 -16.04 10.88
N LEU A 143 -20.27 -15.41 9.81
CA LEU A 143 -19.52 -14.51 8.95
C LEU A 143 -20.27 -13.17 8.89
N PHE A 144 -19.63 -12.07 9.21
CA PHE A 144 -20.29 -10.79 9.41
C PHE A 144 -21.45 -10.93 10.42
N TRP A 145 -22.67 -10.69 9.97
CA TRP A 145 -23.90 -10.83 10.74
C TRP A 145 -24.68 -12.12 10.39
N GLY A 146 -24.21 -12.82 9.36
CA GLY A 146 -24.88 -14.00 8.82
C GLY A 146 -24.43 -15.30 9.47
N HIS A 147 -25.36 -16.22 9.65
CA HIS A 147 -25.09 -17.59 10.05
C HIS A 147 -24.94 -18.47 8.82
N VAL A 148 -23.80 -19.14 8.70
CA VAL A 148 -23.51 -20.09 7.62
C VAL A 148 -23.71 -21.49 8.17
N PRO A 149 -24.70 -22.28 7.65
CA PRO A 149 -24.89 -23.67 8.07
C PRO A 149 -23.75 -24.57 7.61
N PRO A 150 -23.63 -25.80 8.12
CA PRO A 150 -22.68 -26.77 7.59
C PRO A 150 -22.98 -27.03 6.12
N LEU A 151 -22.02 -26.76 5.24
CA LEU A 151 -22.17 -26.93 3.77
C LEU A 151 -21.63 -28.27 3.29
N ILE A 152 -20.66 -28.84 4.00
CA ILE A 152 -20.05 -30.14 3.69
C ILE A 152 -19.86 -30.94 4.99
N PRO A 153 -19.72 -32.28 4.90
CA PRO A 153 -19.39 -33.11 6.05
C PRO A 153 -18.03 -32.75 6.68
N HIS A 154 -17.80 -33.22 7.88
CA HIS A 154 -16.50 -33.05 8.57
C HIS A 154 -15.44 -33.95 7.93
N TYR A 155 -14.33 -33.35 7.51
CA TYR A 155 -13.15 -34.02 6.98
C TYR A 155 -11.93 -33.68 7.85
N SER A 156 -11.73 -34.41 8.94
CA SER A 156 -10.74 -34.10 9.99
C SER A 156 -9.31 -33.95 9.45
N THR A 157 -8.88 -34.86 8.57
CA THR A 157 -7.54 -34.81 7.99
C THR A 157 -7.36 -33.57 7.09
N VAL A 158 -8.35 -33.25 6.26
CA VAL A 158 -8.30 -32.09 5.36
C VAL A 158 -8.33 -30.79 6.17
N GLU A 159 -9.20 -30.71 7.21
CA GLU A 159 -9.22 -29.57 8.13
C GLU A 159 -7.84 -29.35 8.76
N ALA A 160 -7.21 -30.40 9.30
CA ALA A 160 -5.90 -30.31 9.95
C ALA A 160 -4.80 -29.84 8.99
N ILE A 161 -4.79 -30.34 7.75
CA ILE A 161 -3.84 -29.90 6.72
C ILE A 161 -4.05 -28.43 6.36
N LEU A 162 -5.29 -28.04 6.05
CA LEU A 162 -5.59 -26.65 5.66
C LEU A 162 -5.30 -25.66 6.81
N PHE A 163 -5.61 -26.05 8.05
CA PHE A 163 -5.31 -25.22 9.21
C PHE A 163 -3.81 -25.06 9.44
N SER A 164 -3.03 -26.13 9.24
CA SER A 164 -1.56 -26.10 9.32
C SER A 164 -0.96 -25.21 8.22
N LEU A 165 -1.44 -25.34 6.99
CA LEU A 165 -1.04 -24.47 5.87
C LEU A 165 -1.41 -23.01 6.13
N HIS A 166 -2.61 -22.74 6.67
CA HIS A 166 -3.03 -21.39 7.04
C HIS A 166 -2.10 -20.76 8.08
N ARG A 167 -1.71 -21.54 9.12
CA ARG A 167 -0.75 -21.05 10.13
C ARG A 167 0.64 -20.80 9.56
N ALA A 168 1.17 -21.75 8.79
CA ALA A 168 2.48 -21.60 8.15
C ALA A 168 2.53 -20.42 7.20
N GLY A 169 1.49 -20.27 6.35
CA GLY A 169 1.38 -19.15 5.43
C GLY A 169 1.15 -17.81 6.13
N ALA A 170 0.51 -17.78 7.32
CA ALA A 170 0.41 -16.55 8.12
C ALA A 170 1.80 -16.08 8.60
N TRP A 171 2.67 -17.00 9.04
CA TRP A 171 4.06 -16.65 9.38
C TRP A 171 4.84 -16.17 8.16
N ALA A 172 4.70 -16.87 7.02
CA ALA A 172 5.33 -16.44 5.76
C ALA A 172 4.87 -15.04 5.32
N LEU A 173 3.56 -14.78 5.41
CA LEU A 173 2.99 -13.48 5.10
C LEU A 173 3.51 -12.38 6.05
N GLY A 174 3.55 -12.66 7.36
CA GLY A 174 4.09 -11.74 8.36
C GLY A 174 5.55 -11.38 8.11
N LEU A 175 6.39 -12.38 7.83
CA LEU A 175 7.81 -12.18 7.49
C LEU A 175 7.96 -11.35 6.22
N LEU A 176 7.19 -11.67 5.18
CA LEU A 176 7.27 -10.95 3.90
C LEU A 176 6.79 -9.50 4.00
N ILE A 177 5.73 -9.23 4.78
CA ILE A 177 5.27 -7.86 5.08
C ILE A 177 6.34 -7.09 5.84
N THR A 178 6.96 -7.71 6.84
CA THR A 178 8.04 -7.09 7.62
C THR A 178 9.23 -6.74 6.72
N ALA A 179 9.65 -7.66 5.85
CA ALA A 179 10.72 -7.41 4.88
C ALA A 179 10.36 -6.30 3.88
N HIS A 180 9.11 -6.31 3.39
CA HIS A 180 8.59 -5.27 2.48
C HIS A 180 8.60 -3.88 3.15
N ALA A 181 8.09 -3.78 4.37
CA ALA A 181 8.08 -2.52 5.12
C ALA A 181 9.51 -2.06 5.47
N ALA A 182 10.37 -2.98 5.92
CA ALA A 182 11.77 -2.68 6.22
C ALA A 182 12.52 -2.15 4.99
N ASN A 183 12.33 -2.77 3.82
CA ASN A 183 12.91 -2.27 2.58
C ASN A 183 12.44 -0.84 2.24
N ALA A 184 11.16 -0.54 2.41
CA ALA A 184 10.63 0.81 2.18
C ALA A 184 11.23 1.84 3.17
N LEU A 185 11.38 1.46 4.46
CA LEU A 185 11.99 2.31 5.49
C LEU A 185 13.48 2.54 5.24
N VAL A 186 14.24 1.48 4.91
CA VAL A 186 15.67 1.62 4.57
C VAL A 186 15.86 2.53 3.36
N ARG A 187 15.03 2.37 2.33
CA ARG A 187 15.09 3.27 1.17
C ARG A 187 14.78 4.72 1.53
N HIS A 188 13.84 4.95 2.42
CA HIS A 188 13.46 6.30 2.83
C HIS A 188 14.53 6.97 3.74
N PHE A 189 14.99 6.28 4.79
CA PHE A 189 15.85 6.87 5.81
C PHE A 189 17.35 6.75 5.49
N VAL A 190 17.78 5.64 4.86
CA VAL A 190 19.21 5.37 4.60
C VAL A 190 19.59 5.81 3.20
N ILE A 191 18.86 5.35 2.19
CA ILE A 191 19.13 5.69 0.77
C ILE A 191 18.58 7.08 0.43
N ARG A 192 17.58 7.55 1.20
CA ARG A 192 16.94 8.86 1.04
C ARG A 192 16.28 9.05 -0.32
N ASP A 193 15.71 7.97 -0.86
CA ASP A 193 14.95 8.03 -2.10
C ASP A 193 13.45 8.39 -1.86
N ASN A 194 12.73 8.62 -2.95
CA ASN A 194 11.31 9.01 -2.91
C ASN A 194 10.34 7.82 -2.91
N THR A 195 10.81 6.57 -2.70
CA THR A 195 9.97 5.37 -2.81
C THR A 195 8.79 5.41 -1.83
N LEU A 196 9.05 5.71 -0.55
CA LEU A 196 8.00 5.81 0.47
C LEU A 196 7.10 7.04 0.22
N ALA A 197 7.66 8.18 -0.17
CA ALA A 197 6.90 9.39 -0.47
C ALA A 197 5.94 9.22 -1.66
N ARG A 198 6.21 8.29 -2.57
CA ARG A 198 5.29 7.92 -3.66
C ARG A 198 4.05 7.20 -3.16
N MET A 199 4.16 6.46 -2.03
CA MET A 199 3.08 5.71 -1.38
C MET A 199 2.42 6.47 -0.22
N ALA A 200 3.07 7.50 0.34
CA ALA A 200 2.58 8.33 1.43
C ALA A 200 2.60 9.82 1.02
N PRO A 201 1.55 10.33 0.36
CA PRO A 201 1.48 11.70 -0.15
C PRO A 201 1.74 12.79 0.91
N VAL A 202 1.39 12.51 2.17
CA VAL A 202 1.62 13.44 3.30
C VAL A 202 3.10 13.74 3.47
N LEU A 203 3.97 12.73 3.42
CA LEU A 203 5.43 12.90 3.55
C LEU A 203 6.02 13.73 2.40
N ARG A 204 5.40 13.69 1.24
CA ARG A 204 5.80 14.50 0.08
C ARG A 204 5.50 15.98 0.30
N THR A 205 4.35 16.29 0.90
CA THR A 205 3.94 17.67 1.16
C THR A 205 4.87 18.33 2.19
N GLU A 206 5.21 17.63 3.26
CA GLU A 206 6.14 18.14 4.29
C GLU A 206 7.53 18.39 3.72
N ARG A 207 8.04 17.51 2.87
CA ARG A 207 9.34 17.70 2.23
C ARG A 207 9.37 18.90 1.29
N ASN A 208 8.34 19.08 0.47
CA ASN A 208 8.23 20.24 -0.40
C ASN A 208 8.14 21.55 0.40
N ILE A 209 7.43 21.56 1.52
CA ILE A 209 7.35 22.73 2.41
C ILE A 209 8.73 23.03 3.03
N ALA A 210 9.45 21.99 3.48
CA ALA A 210 10.78 22.15 4.05
C ALA A 210 11.81 22.66 3.01
N GLU A 211 11.77 22.16 1.79
CA GLU A 211 12.61 22.62 0.68
C GLU A 211 12.32 24.10 0.34
N LEU A 212 11.05 24.49 0.26
CA LEU A 212 10.65 25.88 0.02
C LEU A 212 11.02 26.84 1.17
N ALA A 213 11.02 26.37 2.42
CA ALA A 213 11.46 27.15 3.57
C ALA A 213 12.97 27.38 3.52
N LEU A 214 13.76 26.37 3.16
CA LEU A 214 15.21 26.49 3.00
C LEU A 214 15.61 27.45 1.87
N GLU A 215 14.87 27.43 0.75
CA GLU A 215 15.10 28.34 -0.38
C GLU A 215 14.75 29.79 -0.04
N ARG A 216 13.82 30.04 0.89
CA ARG A 216 13.44 31.40 1.34
C ARG A 216 14.37 31.97 2.41
N GLY A 217 15.27 31.18 2.98
CA GLY A 217 16.24 31.63 3.96
C GLY A 217 15.65 31.99 5.33
N ASP A 218 14.48 31.39 5.69
CA ASP A 218 13.82 31.53 6.99
C ASP A 218 14.41 30.57 8.04
#